data_3f2d7a7ac31f6bfc249a0ecb5f9a9db3
#
_entry.id   3f2d7a7ac31f6bfc249a0ecb5f9a9db3
#
_cell.length_a   1.000
_cell.length_b   1.000
_cell.length_c   1.000
_cell.angle_alpha   90.00
_cell.angle_beta   90.00
_cell.angle_gamma   90.00
#
_symmetry.space_group_name_H-M   'P 1'
#
loop_
_entity.id
_entity.type
_entity.pdbx_description
1 polymer ?
#
loop_
_entity_poly.entity_id
_entity_poly.type
_entity_poly.pdbx_seq_one_letter_code
_entity_poly.pdbx_strand_id
1 'polypeptide(L)'
;ETAIHWNTDSFKLRNEGGPDSFTFKGSAIFITNIKFDNVKSKKMRDHLTALESRCHYIDLTIDTDREKMLRIKQITNDGMLDSYELGEEVVHDIVDFIEMNKSKLRELSLRTVLKVADLAKAFPTKWEAMAENTVMSRA
;
A
#
# COMPACT_ATOMS: atom_id res chain seq x y z
N GLU A 1 -16.07 -27.46 10.25
CA GLU A 1 -14.75 -27.13 10.81
C GLU A 1 -13.68 -27.38 9.74
N THR A 2 -12.90 -26.36 9.44
CA THR A 2 -11.80 -26.48 8.45
C THR A 2 -10.49 -26.59 9.21
N ALA A 3 -9.75 -27.69 9.01
CA ALA A 3 -8.39 -27.81 9.51
C ALA A 3 -7.44 -27.05 8.58
N ILE A 4 -6.67 -26.14 9.14
CA ILE A 4 -5.57 -25.50 8.42
C ILE A 4 -4.29 -26.27 8.70
N HIS A 5 -3.72 -26.81 7.64
CA HIS A 5 -2.42 -27.45 7.68
C HIS A 5 -1.36 -26.46 7.22
N TRP A 6 -0.29 -26.32 7.96
CA TRP A 6 0.82 -25.52 7.53
C TRP A 6 2.08 -26.36 7.41
N ASN A 7 2.81 -26.13 6.35
CA ASN A 7 4.08 -26.80 6.11
C ASN A 7 5.20 -25.78 6.30
N THR A 8 6.09 -26.02 7.26
CA THR A 8 7.23 -25.14 7.52
C THR A 8 8.52 -25.88 7.23
N ASP A 9 9.43 -25.20 6.51
CA ASP A 9 10.81 -25.66 6.32
C ASP A 9 11.72 -25.28 7.49
N SER A 10 11.20 -24.56 8.50
CA SER A 10 11.96 -24.18 9.68
C SER A 10 12.31 -25.40 10.53
N PHE A 11 13.59 -25.73 10.59
CA PHE A 11 14.14 -26.80 11.41
C PHE A 11 13.79 -26.66 12.90
N LYS A 12 13.75 -25.44 13.43
CA LYS A 12 13.36 -25.16 14.81
C LYS A 12 11.92 -25.59 15.09
N LEU A 13 10.98 -25.21 14.27
CA LEU A 13 9.56 -25.51 14.46
C LEU A 13 9.26 -27.01 14.33
N ARG A 14 9.97 -27.72 13.46
CA ARG A 14 9.86 -29.20 13.36
C ARG A 14 10.36 -29.91 14.62
N ASN A 15 11.45 -29.43 15.21
CA ASN A 15 12.07 -30.09 16.38
C ASN A 15 11.40 -29.73 17.71
N GLU A 16 10.71 -28.60 17.79
CA GLU A 16 9.98 -28.14 18.98
C GLU A 16 8.58 -28.75 19.12
N GLY A 17 8.20 -29.66 18.19
CA GLY A 17 6.90 -30.37 18.27
C GLY A 17 5.69 -29.48 18.11
N GLY A 18 5.83 -28.37 17.36
CA GLY A 18 4.72 -27.50 17.06
C GLY A 18 3.60 -28.22 16.29
N PRO A 19 2.33 -27.85 16.44
CA PRO A 19 1.21 -28.49 15.78
C PRO A 19 1.30 -28.31 14.26
N ASP A 20 1.13 -29.39 13.50
CA ASP A 20 1.10 -29.37 12.04
C ASP A 20 -0.20 -28.80 11.49
N SER A 21 -1.23 -28.70 12.31
CA SER A 21 -2.54 -28.22 11.92
C SER A 21 -3.29 -27.60 13.12
N PHE A 22 -4.22 -26.74 12.81
CA PHE A 22 -5.14 -26.19 13.80
C PHE A 22 -6.54 -26.03 13.19
N THR A 23 -7.56 -26.10 14.04
CA THR A 23 -8.94 -25.83 13.64
C THR A 23 -9.17 -24.35 13.55
N PHE A 24 -9.63 -23.88 12.39
CA PHE A 24 -9.97 -22.49 12.16
C PHE A 24 -11.47 -22.31 12.00
N LYS A 25 -12.06 -21.41 12.79
CA LYS A 25 -13.45 -21.01 12.70
C LYS A 25 -13.48 -19.50 12.39
N GLY A 26 -13.76 -19.16 11.16
CA GLY A 26 -13.80 -17.75 10.74
C GLY A 26 -13.58 -17.57 9.26
N SER A 27 -13.34 -16.34 8.87
CA SER A 27 -13.01 -15.92 7.51
C SER A 27 -11.57 -15.44 7.46
N ALA A 28 -10.94 -15.54 6.30
CA ALA A 28 -9.59 -15.05 6.05
C ALA A 28 -9.62 -14.01 4.94
N ILE A 29 -8.86 -12.94 5.11
CA ILE A 29 -8.61 -11.93 4.08
C ILE A 29 -7.12 -11.97 3.75
N PHE A 30 -6.80 -12.22 2.48
CA PHE A 30 -5.44 -12.21 1.97
C PHE A 30 -5.18 -10.88 1.28
N ILE A 31 -4.14 -10.19 1.70
CA ILE A 31 -3.72 -8.91 1.11
C ILE A 31 -2.31 -9.07 0.59
N THR A 32 -2.10 -8.74 -0.69
CA THR A 32 -0.80 -8.83 -1.34
C THR A 32 -0.62 -7.69 -2.34
N ASN A 33 0.62 -7.29 -2.57
CA ASN A 33 1.03 -6.39 -3.64
C ASN A 33 1.67 -7.14 -4.83
N ILE A 34 1.62 -8.48 -4.81
CA ILE A 34 2.17 -9.32 -5.86
C ILE A 34 1.13 -9.44 -6.99
N LYS A 35 1.50 -9.04 -8.20
CA LYS A 35 0.72 -9.36 -9.41
C LYS A 35 0.95 -10.84 -9.73
N PHE A 36 -0.12 -11.64 -9.73
CA PHE A 36 -0.03 -13.09 -9.91
C PHE A 36 0.59 -13.49 -11.26
N ASP A 37 0.32 -12.70 -12.30
CA ASP A 37 0.90 -12.89 -13.64
C ASP A 37 2.42 -12.77 -13.66
N ASN A 38 3.00 -12.01 -12.74
CA ASN A 38 4.45 -11.78 -12.65
C ASN A 38 5.20 -12.86 -11.86
N VAL A 39 4.49 -13.83 -11.29
CA VAL A 39 5.10 -14.89 -10.49
C VAL A 39 5.79 -15.90 -11.40
N LYS A 40 7.12 -15.99 -11.31
CA LYS A 40 7.93 -16.85 -12.19
C LYS A 40 7.78 -18.34 -11.85
N SER A 41 7.62 -18.69 -10.59
CA SER A 41 7.47 -20.09 -10.16
C SER A 41 6.12 -20.67 -10.59
N LYS A 42 6.14 -21.72 -11.42
CA LYS A 42 4.94 -22.43 -11.83
C LYS A 42 4.14 -22.95 -10.63
N LYS A 43 4.82 -23.61 -9.68
CA LYS A 43 4.19 -24.13 -8.47
C LYS A 43 3.46 -23.03 -7.67
N MET A 44 4.08 -21.85 -7.54
CA MET A 44 3.47 -20.73 -6.84
C MET A 44 2.25 -20.19 -7.61
N ARG A 45 2.34 -20.07 -8.92
CA ARG A 45 1.18 -19.64 -9.74
C ARG A 45 0.02 -20.61 -9.61
N ASP A 46 0.26 -21.92 -9.64
CA ASP A 46 -0.78 -22.95 -9.48
C ASP A 46 -1.48 -22.80 -8.12
N HIS A 47 -0.73 -22.53 -7.05
CA HIS A 47 -1.30 -22.27 -5.73
C HIS A 47 -2.12 -20.97 -5.68
N LEU A 48 -1.63 -19.88 -6.29
CA LEU A 48 -2.34 -18.62 -6.33
C LEU A 48 -3.63 -18.72 -7.16
N THR A 49 -3.59 -19.41 -8.31
CA THR A 49 -4.79 -19.67 -9.13
C THR A 49 -5.81 -20.50 -8.35
N ALA A 50 -5.36 -21.51 -7.60
CA ALA A 50 -6.24 -22.30 -6.76
C ALA A 50 -6.86 -21.49 -5.61
N LEU A 51 -6.13 -20.52 -5.05
CA LEU A 51 -6.63 -19.60 -4.05
C LEU A 51 -7.66 -18.64 -4.64
N GLU A 52 -7.34 -18.03 -5.79
CA GLU A 52 -8.22 -17.13 -6.52
C GLU A 52 -9.57 -17.76 -6.86
N SER A 53 -9.56 -19.02 -7.29
CA SER A 53 -10.79 -19.77 -7.61
C SER A 53 -11.70 -20.06 -6.40
N ARG A 54 -11.15 -19.98 -5.18
CA ARG A 54 -11.87 -20.27 -3.92
C ARG A 54 -12.24 -19.05 -3.12
N CYS A 55 -11.72 -17.89 -3.49
CA CYS A 55 -11.92 -16.62 -2.78
C CYS A 55 -12.61 -15.60 -3.68
N HIS A 56 -13.21 -14.58 -3.08
CA HIS A 56 -13.56 -13.38 -3.83
C HIS A 56 -12.29 -12.59 -4.12
N TYR A 57 -11.85 -12.60 -5.36
CA TYR A 57 -10.68 -11.85 -5.79
C TYR A 57 -11.06 -10.42 -6.13
N ILE A 58 -10.37 -9.47 -5.52
CA ILE A 58 -10.56 -8.04 -5.77
C ILE A 58 -9.22 -7.46 -6.18
N ASP A 59 -9.12 -7.01 -7.42
CA ASP A 59 -7.97 -6.26 -7.91
C ASP A 59 -8.16 -4.77 -7.63
N LEU A 60 -7.29 -4.23 -6.78
CA LEU A 60 -7.25 -2.80 -6.44
C LEU A 60 -6.10 -2.07 -7.16
N THR A 61 -5.56 -2.68 -8.20
CA THR A 61 -4.46 -2.07 -8.96
C THR A 61 -4.92 -0.78 -9.62
N ILE A 62 -4.17 0.28 -9.43
CA ILE A 62 -4.37 1.59 -10.05
C ILE A 62 -3.14 1.86 -10.91
N ASP A 63 -3.30 1.81 -12.22
CA ASP A 63 -2.17 1.84 -13.15
C ASP A 63 -1.86 3.23 -13.70
N THR A 64 -2.87 4.09 -13.88
CA THR A 64 -2.68 5.42 -14.46
C THR A 64 -2.45 6.52 -13.42
N ASP A 65 -1.64 7.51 -13.76
CA ASP A 65 -1.43 8.68 -12.88
C ASP A 65 -2.72 9.47 -12.65
N ARG A 66 -3.64 9.46 -13.62
CA ARG A 66 -4.96 10.08 -13.46
C ARG A 66 -5.76 9.39 -12.37
N GLU A 67 -5.83 8.06 -12.38
CA GLU A 67 -6.56 7.28 -11.37
C GLU A 67 -5.90 7.40 -9.99
N LYS A 68 -4.56 7.39 -9.94
CA LYS A 68 -3.82 7.61 -8.69
C LYS A 68 -4.13 8.98 -8.10
N MET A 69 -4.15 10.05 -8.92
CA MET A 69 -4.51 11.39 -8.46
C MET A 69 -5.96 11.47 -7.99
N LEU A 70 -6.90 10.84 -8.72
CA LEU A 70 -8.30 10.79 -8.30
C LEU A 70 -8.43 10.11 -6.92
N ARG A 71 -7.73 9.01 -6.73
CA ARG A 71 -7.70 8.29 -5.45
C ARG A 71 -7.06 9.10 -4.34
N ILE A 72 -5.98 9.82 -4.61
CA ILE A 72 -5.33 10.73 -3.66
C ILE A 72 -6.32 11.80 -3.22
N LYS A 73 -6.97 12.48 -4.16
CA LYS A 73 -7.97 13.52 -3.87
C LYS A 73 -9.11 12.97 -3.01
N GLN A 74 -9.66 11.83 -3.38
CA GLN A 74 -10.74 11.18 -2.63
C GLN A 74 -10.33 10.89 -1.18
N ILE A 75 -9.23 10.18 -0.98
CA ILE A 75 -8.78 9.76 0.36
C ILE A 75 -8.37 10.98 1.21
N THR A 76 -7.81 12.02 0.61
CA THR A 76 -7.49 13.26 1.33
C THR A 76 -8.76 13.98 1.76
N ASN A 77 -9.78 14.06 0.89
CA ASN A 77 -11.09 14.64 1.23
C ASN A 77 -11.84 13.82 2.29
N ASP A 78 -11.61 12.52 2.33
CA ASP A 78 -12.18 11.61 3.35
C ASP A 78 -11.44 11.70 4.72
N GLY A 79 -10.52 12.65 4.88
CA GLY A 79 -9.89 12.97 6.16
C GLY A 79 -8.55 12.28 6.44
N MET A 80 -7.84 11.82 5.41
CA MET A 80 -6.51 11.17 5.60
C MET A 80 -5.51 12.05 6.36
N LEU A 81 -5.60 13.37 6.23
CA LEU A 81 -4.68 14.33 6.85
C LEU A 81 -5.23 14.98 8.13
N ASP A 82 -6.39 14.58 8.62
CA ASP A 82 -7.03 15.20 9.80
C ASP A 82 -6.15 15.11 11.06
N SER A 83 -5.44 14.00 11.23
CA SER A 83 -4.51 13.80 12.35
C SER A 83 -3.28 14.73 12.34
N TYR A 84 -3.01 15.37 11.21
CA TYR A 84 -1.93 16.35 11.08
C TYR A 84 -2.33 17.72 11.62
N GLU A 85 -3.63 17.98 11.77
CA GLU A 85 -4.17 19.28 12.22
C GLU A 85 -3.70 20.45 11.34
N LEU A 86 -3.55 20.21 10.04
CA LEU A 86 -3.25 21.23 9.05
C LEU A 86 -4.53 21.98 8.68
N GLY A 87 -4.41 23.29 8.40
CA GLY A 87 -5.53 24.05 7.86
C GLY A 87 -5.95 23.54 6.48
N GLU A 88 -7.24 23.68 6.13
CA GLU A 88 -7.79 23.21 4.85
C GLU A 88 -7.01 23.76 3.64
N GLU A 89 -6.56 25.01 3.72
CA GLU A 89 -5.75 25.67 2.69
C GLU A 89 -4.42 24.91 2.47
N VAL A 90 -3.74 24.54 3.55
CA VAL A 90 -2.47 23.79 3.46
C VAL A 90 -2.70 22.38 2.90
N VAL A 91 -3.79 21.73 3.27
CA VAL A 91 -4.17 20.41 2.71
C VAL A 91 -4.39 20.52 1.19
N HIS A 92 -5.09 21.58 0.75
CA HIS A 92 -5.30 21.83 -0.67
C HIS A 92 -3.97 22.09 -1.40
N ASP A 93 -3.10 22.94 -0.84
CA ASP A 93 -1.79 23.23 -1.40
C ASP A 93 -0.91 21.97 -1.55
N ILE A 94 -0.97 21.05 -0.58
CA ILE A 94 -0.27 19.75 -0.66
C ILE A 94 -0.76 18.92 -1.85
N VAL A 95 -2.08 18.85 -2.04
CA VAL A 95 -2.67 18.07 -3.15
C VAL A 95 -2.31 18.70 -4.49
N ASP A 96 -2.37 20.03 -4.59
CA ASP A 96 -2.00 20.77 -5.80
C ASP A 96 -0.52 20.64 -6.12
N PHE A 97 0.36 20.70 -5.13
CA PHE A 97 1.80 20.45 -5.30
C PHE A 97 2.05 19.05 -5.90
N ILE A 98 1.37 18.04 -5.40
CA ILE A 98 1.50 16.67 -5.91
C ILE A 98 0.97 16.57 -7.34
N GLU A 99 -0.18 17.16 -7.64
CA GLU A 99 -0.78 17.14 -8.98
C GLU A 99 0.11 17.83 -10.02
N MET A 100 0.62 19.03 -9.70
CA MET A 100 1.51 19.76 -10.58
C MET A 100 2.83 19.05 -10.84
N ASN A 101 3.31 18.29 -9.89
CA ASN A 101 4.59 17.60 -9.96
C ASN A 101 4.48 16.09 -10.24
N LYS A 102 3.31 15.55 -10.53
CA LYS A 102 3.05 14.10 -10.65
C LYS A 102 4.03 13.34 -11.55
N SER A 103 4.46 13.94 -12.65
CA SER A 103 5.40 13.34 -13.59
C SER A 103 6.86 13.37 -13.12
N LYS A 104 7.18 14.19 -12.12
CA LYS A 104 8.52 14.36 -11.56
C LYS A 104 8.69 13.64 -10.22
N LEU A 105 7.62 13.18 -9.63
CA LEU A 105 7.68 12.45 -8.35
C LEU A 105 8.35 11.08 -8.54
N ARG A 106 9.12 10.62 -7.55
CA ARG A 106 9.64 9.24 -7.50
C ARG A 106 8.52 8.22 -7.46
N GLU A 107 7.44 8.56 -6.77
CA GLU A 107 6.28 7.71 -6.62
C GLU A 107 5.04 8.56 -6.43
N LEU A 108 4.04 8.36 -7.28
CA LEU A 108 2.72 8.97 -7.10
C LEU A 108 1.87 8.02 -6.25
N SER A 109 1.81 8.28 -4.95
CA SER A 109 1.13 7.42 -3.98
C SER A 109 0.64 8.20 -2.75
N LEU A 110 -0.23 7.58 -1.96
CA LEU A 110 -0.66 8.14 -0.67
C LEU A 110 0.50 8.33 0.31
N ARG A 111 1.56 7.50 0.24
CA ARG A 111 2.78 7.69 1.06
C ARG A 111 3.48 9.00 0.74
N THR A 112 3.49 9.40 -0.53
CA THR A 112 4.06 10.69 -0.93
C THR A 112 3.28 11.84 -0.33
N VAL A 113 1.94 11.76 -0.30
CA VAL A 113 1.08 12.75 0.37
C VAL A 113 1.43 12.87 1.85
N LEU A 114 1.52 11.74 2.57
CA LEU A 114 1.88 11.74 3.99
C LEU A 114 3.26 12.35 4.25
N LYS A 115 4.27 12.02 3.41
CA LYS A 115 5.62 12.62 3.52
C LYS A 115 5.60 14.14 3.34
N VAL A 116 4.80 14.65 2.41
CA VAL A 116 4.66 16.08 2.20
C VAL A 116 3.91 16.72 3.37
N ALA A 117 2.88 16.07 3.91
CA ALA A 117 2.16 16.53 5.10
C ALA A 117 3.07 16.58 6.34
N ASP A 118 3.96 15.59 6.55
CA ASP A 118 4.98 15.62 7.59
C ASP A 118 5.87 16.87 7.47
N LEU A 119 6.29 17.20 6.25
CA LEU A 119 7.11 18.39 5.99
C LEU A 119 6.32 19.69 6.23
N ALA A 120 5.06 19.75 5.80
CA ALA A 120 4.20 20.91 6.00
C ALA A 120 3.95 21.17 7.49
N LYS A 121 3.75 20.11 8.28
CA LYS A 121 3.59 20.24 9.73
C LYS A 121 4.88 20.69 10.43
N ALA A 122 6.02 20.12 10.03
CA ALA A 122 7.31 20.44 10.65
C ALA A 122 7.90 21.79 10.21
N PHE A 123 7.63 22.22 8.97
CA PHE A 123 8.24 23.39 8.34
C PHE A 123 7.21 24.21 7.54
N PRO A 124 6.24 24.84 8.20
CA PRO A 124 5.07 25.47 7.53
C PRO A 124 5.42 26.48 6.44
N THR A 125 6.55 27.16 6.55
CA THR A 125 6.95 28.20 5.57
C THR A 125 7.92 27.74 4.49
N LYS A 126 8.43 26.52 4.58
CA LYS A 126 9.49 26.01 3.68
C LYS A 126 9.21 24.59 3.16
N TRP A 127 8.04 24.05 3.45
CA TRP A 127 7.73 22.65 3.14
C TRP A 127 7.81 22.33 1.64
N GLU A 128 7.41 23.26 0.76
CA GLU A 128 7.45 23.04 -0.69
C GLU A 128 8.87 22.80 -1.17
N ALA A 129 9.81 23.69 -0.82
CA ALA A 129 11.22 23.54 -1.18
C ALA A 129 11.84 22.26 -0.61
N MET A 130 11.41 21.86 0.60
CA MET A 130 11.86 20.61 1.20
C MET A 130 11.24 19.40 0.52
N ALA A 131 9.97 19.48 0.12
CA ALA A 131 9.30 18.43 -0.64
C ALA A 131 9.95 18.22 -2.00
N GLU A 132 10.29 19.28 -2.73
CA GLU A 132 11.03 19.19 -3.99
C GLU A 132 12.32 18.37 -3.83
N ASN A 133 13.08 18.59 -2.77
CA ASN A 133 14.32 17.86 -2.52
C ASN A 133 14.11 16.42 -2.01
N THR A 134 12.92 16.12 -1.48
CA THR A 134 12.67 14.85 -0.77
C THR A 134 11.91 13.85 -1.62
N VAL A 135 10.87 14.29 -2.35
CA VAL A 135 9.96 13.38 -3.06
C VAL A 135 10.13 13.33 -4.56
N MET A 136 10.91 14.26 -5.15
CA MET A 136 11.17 14.25 -6.59
C MET A 136 12.12 13.14 -7.02
N SER A 137 11.99 12.70 -8.25
CA SER A 137 12.97 11.83 -8.91
C SER A 137 14.32 12.53 -8.97
N ARG A 138 15.38 11.80 -8.67
CA ARG A 138 16.73 12.27 -8.98
C ARG A 138 16.94 12.08 -10.49
N ALA A 139 17.38 13.14 -11.16
CA ALA A 139 17.80 13.05 -12.55
C ALA A 139 19.01 12.12 -12.69
#